data_2cb67c9c6378d77ede8a3a92462f3253
#
_entry.id   2cb67c9c6378d77ede8a3a92462f3253
#
_cell.length_a   1.000
_cell.length_b   1.000
_cell.length_c   1.000
_cell.angle_alpha   90.00
_cell.angle_beta   90.00
_cell.angle_gamma   90.00
#
_symmetry.space_group_name_H-M   'P 1'
#
loop_
_entity.id
_entity.type
_entity.pdbx_description
1 polymer ?
#
loop_
_entity_poly.entity_id
_entity_poly.type
_entity_poly.pdbx_seq_one_letter_code
_entity_poly.pdbx_strand_id
1 'polypeptide(L)'
;MGAPHNKKRYGELWPSYRIQYALEILVSLKDVVILSGGWAWHFLSPLNHTEYKHAHDHKDIDLFVDPKNVAEVMNILLENNFQKVWTRYDQLPSDENFRRYEKTILTEDEKSVRVTIDFFVKSNIPNRMAKGWSIVEPSYLLGLYSNIHSSDKCWAVQSVIKLLDQNIDPLDREELVTIPKN
;
A
#
# COMPACT_ATOMS: atom_id res chain seq x y z
N MET A 1 12.82 -18.81 4.24
CA MET A 1 13.09 -18.30 2.87
C MET A 1 13.64 -16.89 3.02
N GLY A 2 14.75 -16.61 2.36
CA GLY A 2 15.35 -15.28 2.37
C GLY A 2 14.45 -14.25 1.71
N ALA A 3 14.73 -12.97 1.97
CA ALA A 3 14.04 -11.88 1.34
C ALA A 3 14.13 -11.93 -0.19
N PRO A 4 13.21 -11.34 -0.89
CA PRO A 4 13.16 -11.40 -2.34
C PRO A 4 14.41 -10.80 -2.96
N HIS A 5 15.09 -11.56 -3.78
CA HIS A 5 16.32 -11.13 -4.46
C HIS A 5 16.07 -10.20 -5.65
N ASN A 6 14.84 -9.77 -5.85
CA ASN A 6 14.50 -8.96 -7.01
C ASN A 6 14.77 -7.48 -6.73
N LYS A 7 15.96 -7.01 -7.04
CA LYS A 7 16.32 -5.59 -6.94
C LYS A 7 15.36 -4.65 -7.69
N LYS A 8 14.73 -5.12 -8.77
CA LYS A 8 13.74 -4.33 -9.50
C LYS A 8 12.51 -4.03 -8.65
N ARG A 9 12.08 -4.99 -7.83
CA ARG A 9 10.92 -4.81 -6.96
C ARG A 9 11.13 -3.69 -5.94
N TYR A 10 12.33 -3.61 -5.37
CA TYR A 10 12.66 -2.64 -4.31
C TYR A 10 13.39 -1.40 -4.82
N GLY A 11 13.86 -1.41 -6.06
CA GLY A 11 14.65 -0.37 -6.67
C GLY A 11 13.93 0.43 -7.76
N GLU A 12 12.72 0.06 -8.12
CA GLU A 12 11.98 0.70 -9.21
C GLU A 12 11.46 2.07 -8.82
N LEU A 13 11.77 3.08 -9.62
CA LEU A 13 11.14 4.40 -9.53
C LEU A 13 9.85 4.37 -10.31
N TRP A 14 8.77 4.85 -9.68
CA TRP A 14 7.55 5.05 -10.41
C TRP A 14 7.63 6.29 -11.28
N PRO A 15 7.13 6.23 -12.50
CA PRO A 15 6.96 7.42 -13.32
C PRO A 15 6.02 8.42 -12.62
N SER A 16 6.31 9.70 -12.75
CA SER A 16 5.54 10.78 -12.12
C SER A 16 4.03 10.73 -12.43
N TYR A 17 3.67 10.41 -13.66
CA TYR A 17 2.26 10.29 -14.05
C TYR A 17 1.51 9.19 -13.29
N ARG A 18 2.17 8.06 -13.02
CA ARG A 18 1.56 6.96 -12.26
C ARG A 18 1.34 7.33 -10.80
N ILE A 19 2.29 8.05 -10.22
CA ILE A 19 2.17 8.61 -8.88
C ILE A 19 0.98 9.57 -8.80
N GLN A 20 0.86 10.46 -9.78
CA GLN A 20 -0.21 11.45 -9.82
C GLN A 20 -1.59 10.78 -9.82
N TYR A 21 -1.82 9.80 -10.68
CA TYR A 21 -3.10 9.08 -10.73
C TYR A 21 -3.43 8.33 -9.44
N ALA A 22 -2.42 7.76 -8.78
CA ALA A 22 -2.61 7.13 -7.49
C ALA A 22 -2.94 8.17 -6.39
N LEU A 23 -2.28 9.32 -6.38
CA LEU A 23 -2.56 10.39 -5.43
C LEU A 23 -3.95 10.98 -5.60
N GLU A 24 -4.44 11.17 -6.81
CA GLU A 24 -5.78 11.69 -7.08
C GLU A 24 -6.86 10.87 -6.36
N ILE A 25 -6.82 9.54 -6.52
CA ILE A 25 -7.78 8.69 -5.84
C ILE A 25 -7.54 8.60 -4.33
N LEU A 26 -6.28 8.58 -3.90
CA LEU A 26 -5.96 8.58 -2.46
C LEU A 26 -6.51 9.81 -1.75
N VAL A 27 -6.38 10.99 -2.36
CA VAL A 27 -6.92 12.24 -1.79
C VAL A 27 -8.44 12.15 -1.62
N SER A 28 -9.15 11.57 -2.57
CA SER A 28 -10.61 11.36 -2.48
C SER A 28 -11.02 10.40 -1.37
N LEU A 29 -10.14 9.48 -0.99
CA LEU A 29 -10.39 8.45 0.03
C LEU A 29 -9.85 8.82 1.41
N LYS A 30 -9.13 9.93 1.54
CA LYS A 30 -8.27 10.26 2.68
C LYS A 30 -8.94 10.12 4.05
N ASP A 31 -10.19 10.56 4.18
CA ASP A 31 -10.87 10.64 5.46
C ASP A 31 -11.64 9.36 5.84
N VAL A 32 -11.73 8.41 4.93
CA VAL A 32 -12.55 7.21 5.09
C VAL A 32 -11.76 5.91 5.06
N VAL A 33 -10.43 5.99 4.91
CA VAL A 33 -9.55 4.82 4.84
C VAL A 33 -8.35 4.94 5.76
N ILE A 34 -7.72 3.80 6.02
CA ILE A 34 -6.40 3.71 6.68
C ILE A 34 -5.42 3.14 5.66
N LEU A 35 -4.35 3.89 5.37
CA LEU A 35 -3.32 3.45 4.45
C LEU A 35 -2.51 2.29 5.01
N SER A 36 -2.15 1.36 4.13
CA SER A 36 -1.28 0.22 4.40
C SER A 36 -0.24 0.06 3.28
N GLY A 37 0.67 -0.88 3.47
CA GLY A 37 1.67 -1.18 2.45
C GLY A 37 2.60 -0.02 2.11
N GLY A 38 3.07 0.01 0.88
CA GLY A 38 4.09 0.95 0.45
C GLY A 38 3.71 2.43 0.53
N TRP A 39 2.45 2.76 0.25
CA TRP A 39 1.96 4.13 0.38
C TRP A 39 1.96 4.61 1.83
N ALA A 40 1.65 3.72 2.77
CA ALA A 40 1.76 4.01 4.19
C ALA A 40 3.20 4.38 4.57
N TRP A 41 4.16 3.61 4.09
CA TRP A 41 5.59 3.85 4.34
C TRP A 41 6.08 5.16 3.75
N HIS A 42 5.61 5.51 2.56
CA HIS A 42 5.93 6.79 1.95
C HIS A 42 5.52 7.98 2.84
N PHE A 43 4.30 7.97 3.37
CA PHE A 43 3.82 9.06 4.22
C PHE A 43 4.42 9.03 5.64
N LEU A 44 4.84 7.88 6.12
CA LEU A 44 5.57 7.77 7.41
C LEU A 44 6.98 8.34 7.34
N SER A 45 7.56 8.45 6.15
CA SER A 45 8.90 9.02 5.99
C SER A 45 9.02 10.39 6.65
N PRO A 46 10.08 10.64 7.44
CA PRO A 46 10.34 11.95 8.03
C PRO A 46 10.73 13.00 6.99
N LEU A 47 11.19 12.57 5.82
CA LEU A 47 11.59 13.47 4.73
C LEU A 47 10.44 13.71 3.77
N ASN A 48 10.46 14.88 3.12
CA ASN A 48 9.58 15.18 2.01
C ASN A 48 10.23 14.71 0.71
N HIS A 49 9.88 13.51 0.30
CA HIS A 49 10.35 13.00 -0.98
C HIS A 49 9.63 13.67 -2.13
N THR A 50 10.41 14.20 -3.06
CA THR A 50 9.91 14.60 -4.38
C THR A 50 9.82 13.40 -5.31
N GLU A 51 10.63 12.38 -5.04
CA GLU A 51 10.61 11.10 -5.74
C GLU A 51 10.00 10.04 -4.85
N TYR A 52 9.03 9.33 -5.40
CA TYR A 52 8.38 8.22 -4.71
C TYR A 52 9.20 6.96 -4.86
N LYS A 53 10.12 6.77 -3.93
CA LYS A 53 10.93 5.57 -3.85
C LYS A 53 10.21 4.56 -2.96
N HIS A 54 9.86 3.44 -3.51
CA HIS A 54 9.12 2.45 -2.77
C HIS A 54 10.01 1.34 -2.24
N ALA A 55 9.72 0.91 -1.04
CA ALA A 55 10.48 -0.14 -0.39
C ALA A 55 10.21 -1.51 -0.99
N HIS A 56 9.04 -1.72 -1.53
CA HIS A 56 8.63 -2.97 -2.13
C HIS A 56 7.39 -2.76 -2.99
N ASP A 57 6.82 -3.80 -3.48
CA ASP A 57 5.77 -3.81 -4.47
C ASP A 57 4.64 -2.80 -4.24
N HIS A 58 4.55 -1.83 -5.14
CA HIS A 58 3.58 -0.73 -5.08
C HIS A 58 2.69 -0.66 -6.29
N LYS A 59 2.49 -1.79 -6.91
CA LYS A 59 1.55 -1.87 -8.02
C LYS A 59 0.13 -1.65 -7.54
N ASP A 60 -0.10 -1.92 -6.25
CA ASP A 60 -1.40 -1.87 -5.63
C ASP A 60 -1.39 -0.85 -4.48
N ILE A 61 -2.51 -0.17 -4.29
CA ILE A 61 -2.76 0.68 -3.13
C ILE A 61 -3.48 -0.19 -2.10
N ASP A 62 -2.83 -0.48 -0.99
CA ASP A 62 -3.39 -1.28 0.09
C ASP A 62 -4.07 -0.41 1.14
N LEU A 63 -5.31 -0.71 1.47
CA LEU A 63 -6.13 0.06 2.41
C LEU A 63 -6.83 -0.84 3.42
N PHE A 64 -7.06 -0.32 4.61
CA PHE A 64 -8.08 -0.82 5.52
C PHE A 64 -9.27 0.12 5.53
N VAL A 65 -10.47 -0.46 5.57
CA VAL A 65 -11.74 0.27 5.57
C VAL A 65 -12.61 -0.24 6.73
N ASP A 66 -13.05 0.68 7.59
CA ASP A 66 -14.03 0.32 8.61
C ASP A 66 -15.35 -0.09 7.95
N PRO A 67 -16.05 -1.13 8.44
CA PRO A 67 -17.33 -1.57 7.87
C PRO A 67 -18.35 -0.46 7.62
N LYS A 68 -18.39 0.55 8.49
CA LYS A 68 -19.31 1.69 8.35
C LYS A 68 -19.00 2.58 7.12
N ASN A 69 -17.74 2.59 6.66
CA ASN A 69 -17.27 3.43 5.55
C ASN A 69 -17.29 2.70 4.21
N VAL A 70 -17.57 1.41 4.16
CA VAL A 70 -17.47 0.59 2.94
C VAL A 70 -18.34 1.15 1.81
N ALA A 71 -19.59 1.51 2.10
CA ALA A 71 -20.48 2.06 1.08
C ALA A 71 -19.95 3.38 0.50
N GLU A 72 -19.41 4.26 1.34
CA GLU A 72 -18.84 5.52 0.93
C GLU A 72 -17.57 5.31 0.07
N VAL A 73 -16.67 4.44 0.52
CA VAL A 73 -15.45 4.09 -0.26
C VAL A 73 -15.83 3.54 -1.63
N MET A 74 -16.80 2.62 -1.70
CA MET A 74 -17.25 2.05 -2.97
C MET A 74 -17.84 3.12 -3.90
N ASN A 75 -18.64 4.04 -3.37
CA ASN A 75 -19.20 5.15 -4.15
C ASN A 75 -18.10 6.05 -4.69
N ILE A 76 -17.14 6.45 -3.87
CA ILE A 76 -15.99 7.26 -4.30
C ILE A 76 -15.23 6.55 -5.44
N LEU A 77 -14.97 5.25 -5.31
CA LEU A 77 -14.27 4.49 -6.33
C LEU A 77 -15.06 4.44 -7.65
N LEU A 78 -16.36 4.21 -7.59
CA LEU A 78 -17.23 4.17 -8.78
C LEU A 78 -17.33 5.53 -9.46
N GLU A 79 -17.49 6.62 -8.70
CA GLU A 79 -17.52 7.99 -9.22
C GLU A 79 -16.20 8.38 -9.90
N ASN A 80 -15.08 7.80 -9.45
CA ASN A 80 -13.77 7.97 -10.07
C ASN A 80 -13.46 6.94 -11.17
N ASN A 81 -14.48 6.23 -11.67
CA ASN A 81 -14.41 5.24 -12.75
C ASN A 81 -13.54 4.01 -12.42
N PHE A 82 -13.40 3.64 -11.18
CA PHE A 82 -12.85 2.35 -10.78
C PHE A 82 -13.92 1.27 -10.93
N GLN A 83 -13.51 0.10 -11.39
CA GLN A 83 -14.39 -1.05 -11.54
C GLN A 83 -13.94 -2.16 -10.60
N LYS A 84 -14.91 -2.87 -10.01
CA LYS A 84 -14.61 -4.04 -9.19
C LYS A 84 -14.01 -5.14 -10.05
N VAL A 85 -12.92 -5.71 -9.57
CA VAL A 85 -12.26 -6.88 -10.15
C VAL A 85 -12.55 -8.08 -9.28
N TRP A 86 -13.09 -9.13 -9.88
CA TRP A 86 -13.32 -10.39 -9.19
C TRP A 86 -12.01 -11.14 -9.03
N THR A 87 -11.76 -11.61 -7.81
CA THR A 87 -10.58 -12.37 -7.45
C THR A 87 -10.99 -13.74 -6.90
N ARG A 88 -10.03 -14.64 -6.69
CA ARG A 88 -10.28 -15.90 -6.02
C ARG A 88 -10.87 -15.77 -4.63
N TYR A 89 -10.64 -14.64 -3.97
CA TYR A 89 -11.14 -14.37 -2.62
C TYR A 89 -12.62 -14.03 -2.59
N ASP A 90 -13.19 -13.56 -3.69
CA ASP A 90 -14.63 -13.28 -3.80
C ASP A 90 -15.50 -14.55 -3.80
N GLN A 91 -14.89 -15.72 -3.89
CA GLN A 91 -15.58 -17.01 -3.93
C GLN A 91 -15.76 -17.66 -2.55
N LEU A 92 -15.08 -17.13 -1.54
CA LEU A 92 -15.09 -17.71 -0.19
C LEU A 92 -15.98 -16.86 0.73
N PRO A 93 -16.95 -17.46 1.44
CA PRO A 93 -17.82 -16.72 2.35
C PRO A 93 -17.06 -15.98 3.46
N SER A 94 -15.85 -16.42 3.79
CA SER A 94 -14.97 -15.80 4.78
C SER A 94 -14.24 -14.57 4.24
N ASP A 95 -14.24 -14.32 2.93
CA ASP A 95 -13.43 -13.30 2.28
C ASP A 95 -14.26 -12.11 1.78
N GLU A 96 -15.48 -11.92 2.28
CA GLU A 96 -16.28 -10.72 2.07
C GLU A 96 -15.55 -9.44 2.50
N ASN A 97 -14.46 -9.61 3.23
CA ASN A 97 -13.64 -8.53 3.75
C ASN A 97 -12.59 -7.99 2.78
N PHE A 98 -12.35 -8.67 1.66
CA PHE A 98 -11.39 -8.21 0.66
C PHE A 98 -12.11 -7.75 -0.61
N ARG A 99 -11.69 -6.59 -1.14
CA ARG A 99 -12.18 -6.09 -2.43
C ARG A 99 -11.06 -5.46 -3.23
N ARG A 100 -11.04 -5.78 -4.54
CA ARG A 100 -10.14 -5.17 -5.51
C ARG A 100 -10.92 -4.31 -6.49
N TYR A 101 -10.42 -3.11 -6.71
CA TYR A 101 -10.92 -2.18 -7.72
C TYR A 101 -9.77 -1.74 -8.61
N GLU A 102 -10.04 -1.58 -9.90
CA GLU A 102 -9.04 -1.15 -10.87
C GLU A 102 -9.60 -0.07 -11.78
N LYS A 103 -8.72 0.83 -12.19
CA LYS A 103 -8.96 1.80 -13.26
C LYS A 103 -7.79 1.75 -14.23
N THR A 104 -8.11 1.65 -15.53
CA THR A 104 -7.12 1.78 -16.59
C THR A 104 -7.22 3.17 -17.19
N ILE A 105 -6.12 3.87 -17.30
CA ILE A 105 -6.01 5.21 -17.83
C ILE A 105 -5.10 5.14 -19.05
N LEU A 106 -5.57 5.70 -20.17
CA LEU A 106 -4.76 5.90 -21.36
C LEU A 106 -4.07 7.25 -21.23
N THR A 107 -2.74 7.25 -21.31
CA THR A 107 -1.93 8.48 -21.32
C THR A 107 -1.91 9.08 -22.74
N GLU A 108 -1.49 10.33 -22.84
CA GLU A 108 -1.32 11.01 -24.13
C GLU A 108 -0.37 10.28 -25.08
N ASP A 109 0.59 9.54 -24.54
CA ASP A 109 1.54 8.70 -25.30
C ASP A 109 0.98 7.31 -25.64
N GLU A 110 -0.34 7.12 -25.57
CA GLU A 110 -1.02 5.84 -25.81
C GLU A 110 -0.58 4.68 -24.88
N LYS A 111 0.10 5.00 -23.79
CA LYS A 111 0.45 4.02 -22.77
C LYS A 111 -0.74 3.77 -21.83
N SER A 112 -0.93 2.52 -21.49
CA SER A 112 -1.93 2.11 -20.52
C SER A 112 -1.33 2.11 -19.11
N VAL A 113 -1.95 2.84 -18.21
CA VAL A 113 -1.62 2.83 -16.77
C VAL A 113 -2.77 2.22 -16.01
N ARG A 114 -2.49 1.19 -15.23
CA ARG A 114 -3.46 0.58 -14.34
C ARG A 114 -3.20 1.05 -12.91
N VAL A 115 -4.22 1.56 -12.26
CA VAL A 115 -4.24 1.85 -10.83
C VAL A 115 -5.11 0.79 -10.16
N THR A 116 -4.53 0.05 -9.23
CA THR A 116 -5.21 -1.03 -8.50
C THR A 116 -5.32 -0.62 -7.03
N ILE A 117 -6.50 -0.81 -6.46
CA ILE A 117 -6.79 -0.59 -5.06
C ILE A 117 -7.27 -1.89 -4.46
N ASP A 118 -6.56 -2.34 -3.43
CA ASP A 118 -6.93 -3.46 -2.58
C ASP A 118 -7.36 -2.94 -1.23
N PHE A 119 -8.59 -3.20 -0.83
CA PHE A 119 -9.01 -2.86 0.52
C PHE A 119 -9.56 -4.04 1.30
N PHE A 120 -9.24 -4.00 2.59
CA PHE A 120 -9.64 -4.99 3.57
C PHE A 120 -10.64 -4.36 4.53
N VAL A 121 -11.84 -4.92 4.61
CA VAL A 121 -12.88 -4.44 5.53
C VAL A 121 -12.59 -4.99 6.92
N LYS A 122 -12.22 -4.12 7.83
CA LYS A 122 -11.92 -4.52 9.21
C LYS A 122 -12.09 -3.34 10.16
N SER A 123 -12.76 -3.57 11.28
CA SER A 123 -12.91 -2.59 12.34
C SER A 123 -11.71 -2.54 13.28
N ASN A 124 -11.58 -1.42 13.97
CA ASN A 124 -10.58 -1.24 15.04
C ASN A 124 -9.13 -1.49 14.63
N ILE A 125 -8.76 -1.05 13.42
CA ILE A 125 -7.37 -1.12 12.97
C ILE A 125 -6.54 -0.10 13.73
N PRO A 126 -5.49 -0.54 14.46
CA PRO A 126 -4.54 0.38 15.07
C PRO A 126 -3.85 1.24 14.00
N ASN A 127 -3.90 2.55 14.19
CA ASN A 127 -3.37 3.49 13.21
C ASN A 127 -2.82 4.73 13.91
N ARG A 128 -1.98 5.46 13.18
CA ARG A 128 -1.44 6.77 13.57
C ARG A 128 -1.62 7.79 12.46
N MET A 129 -1.62 9.05 12.85
CA MET A 129 -1.61 10.14 11.87
C MET A 129 -0.18 10.51 11.50
N ALA A 130 0.09 10.58 10.18
CA ALA A 130 1.34 11.11 9.66
C ALA A 130 1.08 11.91 8.37
N LYS A 131 1.60 13.14 8.32
CA LYS A 131 1.40 14.07 7.20
C LYS A 131 -0.07 14.23 6.77
N GLY A 132 -0.98 14.17 7.75
CA GLY A 132 -2.42 14.26 7.52
C GLY A 132 -3.09 12.98 7.01
N TRP A 133 -2.41 11.86 6.99
CA TRP A 133 -2.93 10.55 6.61
C TRP A 133 -3.10 9.64 7.83
N SER A 134 -4.18 8.86 7.85
CA SER A 134 -4.34 7.76 8.78
C SER A 134 -3.59 6.54 8.25
N ILE A 135 -2.62 6.04 9.00
CA ILE A 135 -1.70 5.00 8.57
C ILE A 135 -1.71 3.85 9.56
N VAL A 136 -1.81 2.63 9.07
CA VAL A 136 -1.78 1.43 9.92
C VAL A 136 -0.49 1.36 10.74
N GLU A 137 -0.62 0.95 12.00
CA GLU A 137 0.55 0.69 12.85
C GLU A 137 1.41 -0.43 12.26
N PRO A 138 2.72 -0.20 11.99
CA PRO A 138 3.57 -1.22 11.40
C PRO A 138 3.64 -2.51 12.23
N SER A 139 3.65 -2.39 13.55
CA SER A 139 3.66 -3.56 14.46
C SER A 139 2.40 -4.43 14.32
N TYR A 140 1.24 -3.81 14.10
CA TYR A 140 0.00 -4.53 13.83
C TYR A 140 0.07 -5.29 12.51
N LEU A 141 0.56 -4.65 11.46
CA LEU A 141 0.70 -5.27 10.14
C LEU A 141 1.71 -6.43 10.18
N LEU A 142 2.80 -6.28 10.94
CA LEU A 142 3.75 -7.36 11.17
C LEU A 142 3.08 -8.58 11.79
N GLY A 143 2.22 -8.38 12.80
CA GLY A 143 1.45 -9.47 13.41
C GLY A 143 0.56 -10.19 12.41
N LEU A 144 -0.14 -9.46 11.55
CA LEU A 144 -0.96 -10.07 10.48
C LEU A 144 -0.12 -10.92 9.52
N TYR A 145 1.00 -10.40 9.06
CA TYR A 145 1.86 -11.12 8.12
C TYR A 145 2.54 -12.34 8.73
N SER A 146 2.88 -12.27 10.02
CA SER A 146 3.41 -13.42 10.75
C SER A 146 2.39 -14.55 10.84
N ASN A 147 1.12 -14.21 11.07
CA ASN A 147 0.04 -15.19 11.14
C ASN A 147 -0.23 -15.90 9.82
N ILE A 148 0.00 -15.26 8.70
CA ILE A 148 -0.15 -15.86 7.36
C ILE A 148 1.16 -16.44 6.81
N HIS A 149 2.21 -16.49 7.63
CA HIS A 149 3.54 -17.03 7.28
C HIS A 149 4.16 -16.38 6.02
N SER A 150 3.92 -15.09 5.81
CA SER A 150 4.50 -14.34 4.70
C SER A 150 5.85 -13.76 5.08
N SER A 151 6.92 -14.53 4.91
CA SER A 151 8.28 -14.13 5.30
C SER A 151 8.76 -12.83 4.64
N ASP A 152 8.48 -12.66 3.35
CA ASP A 152 8.90 -11.47 2.60
C ASP A 152 8.21 -10.20 3.11
N LYS A 153 6.90 -10.28 3.38
CA LYS A 153 6.14 -9.15 3.91
C LYS A 153 6.54 -8.84 5.36
N CYS A 154 6.77 -9.87 6.18
CA CYS A 154 7.29 -9.68 7.55
C CYS A 154 8.62 -8.96 7.53
N TRP A 155 9.53 -9.40 6.67
CA TRP A 155 10.84 -8.76 6.54
C TRP A 155 10.72 -7.28 6.14
N ALA A 156 9.89 -6.97 5.16
CA ALA A 156 9.69 -5.59 4.69
C ALA A 156 9.17 -4.69 5.81
N VAL A 157 8.17 -5.16 6.58
CA VAL A 157 7.62 -4.40 7.72
C VAL A 157 8.64 -4.25 8.84
N GLN A 158 9.39 -5.28 9.17
CA GLN A 158 10.46 -5.20 10.18
C GLN A 158 11.53 -4.19 9.80
N SER A 159 11.91 -4.13 8.52
CA SER A 159 12.85 -3.15 8.01
C SER A 159 12.33 -1.73 8.17
N VAL A 160 11.05 -1.50 7.89
CA VAL A 160 10.41 -0.18 8.09
C VAL A 160 10.38 0.18 9.58
N ILE A 161 10.00 -0.74 10.46
CA ILE A 161 10.01 -0.48 11.91
C ILE A 161 11.40 -0.08 12.38
N LYS A 162 12.42 -0.83 11.98
CA LYS A 162 13.82 -0.53 12.34
C LYS A 162 14.24 0.84 11.84
N LEU A 163 13.91 1.19 10.60
CA LEU A 163 14.25 2.49 10.04
C LEU A 163 13.55 3.64 10.77
N LEU A 164 12.29 3.46 11.15
CA LEU A 164 11.54 4.45 11.92
C LEU A 164 12.12 4.63 13.32
N ASP A 165 12.49 3.54 13.99
CA ASP A 165 13.09 3.58 15.34
C ASP A 165 14.46 4.29 15.35
N GLN A 166 15.19 4.19 14.26
CA GLN A 166 16.47 4.85 14.06
C GLN A 166 16.36 6.27 13.49
N ASN A 167 15.15 6.76 13.27
CA ASN A 167 14.86 8.03 12.61
C ASN A 167 15.49 8.16 11.21
N ILE A 168 15.57 7.04 10.49
CA ILE A 168 16.02 6.95 9.10
C ILE A 168 14.78 6.92 8.21
N ASP A 169 14.92 7.41 6.98
CA ASP A 169 13.85 7.33 5.99
C ASP A 169 13.49 5.88 5.66
N PRO A 170 12.23 5.44 5.91
CA PRO A 170 11.81 4.08 5.61
C PRO A 170 11.81 3.74 4.10
N LEU A 171 12.00 4.74 3.25
CA LEU A 171 12.11 4.58 1.80
C LEU A 171 13.57 4.60 1.31
N ASP A 172 14.53 4.62 2.21
CA ASP A 172 15.93 4.49 1.85
C ASP A 172 16.20 3.07 1.32
N ARG A 173 16.57 3.01 0.06
CA ARG A 173 16.65 1.76 -0.66
C ARG A 173 17.90 0.97 -0.41
N GLU A 174 18.99 1.63 -0.13
CA GLU A 174 20.25 0.96 0.13
C GLU A 174 20.10 0.09 1.37
N GLU A 175 19.46 0.64 2.40
CA GLU A 175 19.17 -0.08 3.63
C GLU A 175 18.17 -1.24 3.45
N LEU A 176 17.17 -1.04 2.60
CA LEU A 176 16.15 -2.06 2.35
C LEU A 176 16.59 -3.16 1.39
N VAL A 177 17.56 -2.89 0.55
CA VAL A 177 18.09 -3.85 -0.44
C VAL A 177 19.24 -4.68 0.12
N THR A 178 19.97 -4.20 1.10
CA THR A 178 21.01 -4.94 1.80
C THR A 178 20.44 -5.96 2.78
N ILE A 179 19.79 -6.97 2.28
CA ILE A 179 19.30 -8.05 3.12
C ILE A 179 20.40 -9.07 3.28
N PRO A 180 20.75 -9.46 4.51
CA PRO A 180 21.66 -10.57 4.73
C PRO A 180 21.11 -11.81 4.03
N LYS A 181 21.92 -12.43 3.21
CA LYS A 181 21.67 -13.79 2.74
C LYS A 181 21.88 -14.69 3.96
N ASN A 182 20.82 -15.15 4.57
CA ASN A 182 20.89 -16.27 5.51
C ASN A 182 20.91 -17.56 4.74
#